data_f346295b2c175c55685ba347ddc3dee2
#
_entry.id   f346295b2c175c55685ba347ddc3dee2
#
_cell.length_a   1.000
_cell.length_b   1.000
_cell.length_c   1.000
_cell.angle_alpha   90.00
_cell.angle_beta   90.00
_cell.angle_gamma   90.00
#
_symmetry.space_group_name_H-M   'P 1'
#
loop_
_entity.id
_entity.type
_entity.pdbx_description
1 polymer ?
#
loop_
_entity_poly.entity_id
_entity_poly.type
_entity_poly.pdbx_seq_one_letter_code
_entity_poly.pdbx_strand_id
1 'polypeptide(L)'
;MQIRLVHLAVLAGLAAFAGVATFAARGVAQQPAPAEQAQPEEQNPADATPQPFNPQLAALMIMLIQPRHAKVALAGKTENWPLAGYEFKQLQQGFAVIPRAVPRYKGLPVGELIDAALKQPFAVLDFAIKAGDTRQFNEAFGRVTQGCNACHTTTDNPFIVIKTPTADMFPNQEFEPGKR
;
A
#
# COMPACT_ATOMS: atom_id res chain seq x y z
N MET A 1 -7.34 2.77 -47.57
CA MET A 1 -7.72 3.67 -48.64
C MET A 1 -7.57 5.11 -48.16
N GLN A 2 -6.67 5.81 -48.83
CA GLN A 2 -6.35 7.25 -48.82
C GLN A 2 -5.78 7.90 -47.55
N ILE A 3 -4.47 8.00 -47.61
CA ILE A 3 -3.58 8.92 -46.90
C ILE A 3 -3.75 10.32 -47.53
N ARG A 4 -3.99 11.36 -46.75
CA ARG A 4 -3.84 12.75 -47.16
C ARG A 4 -2.63 13.38 -46.48
N LEU A 5 -1.55 13.54 -47.23
CA LEU A 5 -0.44 14.45 -46.95
C LEU A 5 -0.93 15.89 -47.10
N VAL A 6 -0.64 16.73 -46.12
CA VAL A 6 -0.71 18.18 -46.24
C VAL A 6 0.69 18.75 -46.08
N HIS A 7 1.24 19.25 -47.19
CA HIS A 7 2.47 20.05 -47.21
C HIS A 7 2.14 21.50 -46.87
N LEU A 8 2.86 22.10 -45.92
CA LEU A 8 2.85 23.56 -45.75
C LEU A 8 4.26 24.10 -45.95
N ALA A 9 4.37 25.01 -46.91
CA ALA A 9 5.58 25.67 -47.33
C ALA A 9 6.01 26.77 -46.36
N VAL A 10 7.32 26.82 -46.10
CA VAL A 10 7.99 27.87 -45.34
C VAL A 10 8.44 28.96 -46.33
N LEU A 11 7.98 30.18 -46.15
CA LEU A 11 8.51 31.36 -46.82
C LEU A 11 9.50 32.10 -45.92
N ALA A 12 10.71 32.25 -46.41
CA ALA A 12 11.78 33.04 -45.81
C ALA A 12 11.57 34.54 -46.14
N GLY A 13 11.65 35.38 -45.14
CA GLY A 13 11.73 36.83 -45.28
C GLY A 13 12.97 37.36 -44.57
N LEU A 14 13.99 37.71 -45.39
CA LEU A 14 15.16 38.51 -44.94
C LEU A 14 14.75 39.98 -44.91
N ALA A 15 14.90 40.64 -43.77
CA ALA A 15 14.97 42.10 -43.69
C ALA A 15 16.25 42.48 -42.89
N ALA A 16 17.20 43.08 -43.61
CA ALA A 16 18.40 43.65 -43.04
C ALA A 16 18.10 45.08 -42.50
N PHE A 17 18.33 45.31 -41.23
CA PHE A 17 18.40 46.67 -40.65
C PHE A 17 19.80 46.92 -40.09
N ALA A 18 20.52 47.84 -40.76
CA ALA A 18 21.75 48.42 -40.24
C ALA A 18 21.38 49.51 -39.22
N GLY A 19 21.60 49.28 -37.94
CA GLY A 19 21.44 50.26 -36.87
C GLY A 19 22.80 50.54 -36.23
N VAL A 20 23.30 51.78 -36.37
CA VAL A 20 24.52 52.30 -35.74
C VAL A 20 24.24 52.38 -34.22
N ALA A 21 24.94 51.57 -33.41
CA ALA A 21 24.83 51.62 -31.96
C ALA A 21 25.98 52.51 -31.42
N THR A 22 25.61 53.66 -30.87
CA THR A 22 26.49 54.51 -30.02
C THR A 22 26.65 53.79 -28.66
N PHE A 23 27.93 53.44 -28.37
CA PHE A 23 28.33 52.92 -27.08
C PHE A 23 28.32 54.03 -26.00
N ALA A 24 27.31 54.08 -25.16
CA ALA A 24 27.35 54.82 -23.91
C ALA A 24 27.92 53.87 -22.83
N ALA A 25 29.11 54.21 -22.31
CA ALA A 25 29.70 53.49 -21.18
C ALA A 25 28.82 53.65 -19.94
N ARG A 26 27.97 52.64 -19.65
CA ARG A 26 27.28 52.51 -18.36
C ARG A 26 28.24 51.87 -17.37
N GLY A 27 28.51 52.58 -16.26
CA GLY A 27 29.25 52.05 -15.13
C GLY A 27 28.60 50.76 -14.62
N VAL A 28 29.39 49.70 -14.57
CA VAL A 28 28.99 48.43 -13.97
C VAL A 28 28.85 48.65 -12.46
N ALA A 29 27.64 48.79 -11.96
CA ALA A 29 27.37 48.68 -10.54
C ALA A 29 27.68 47.23 -10.13
N GLN A 30 28.71 47.06 -9.26
CA GLN A 30 29.03 45.77 -8.66
C GLN A 30 27.83 45.29 -7.86
N GLN A 31 27.18 44.23 -8.33
CA GLN A 31 26.20 43.51 -7.54
C GLN A 31 26.89 42.93 -6.29
N PRO A 32 26.33 43.11 -5.10
CA PRO A 32 26.82 42.39 -3.92
C PRO A 32 26.77 40.89 -4.18
N ALA A 33 27.83 40.20 -3.78
CA ALA A 33 27.90 38.74 -3.87
C ALA A 33 26.65 38.10 -3.25
N PRO A 34 26.05 37.04 -3.85
CA PRO A 34 24.96 36.32 -3.23
C PRO A 34 25.40 35.89 -1.82
N ALA A 35 24.62 36.24 -0.83
CA ALA A 35 24.82 35.72 0.53
C ALA A 35 24.90 34.18 0.41
N GLU A 36 26.02 33.64 0.87
CA GLU A 36 26.26 32.20 0.99
C GLU A 36 25.11 31.63 1.78
N GLN A 37 24.18 30.97 1.07
CA GLN A 37 23.06 30.25 1.72
C GLN A 37 23.72 29.15 2.52
N ALA A 38 23.68 29.27 3.85
CA ALA A 38 24.06 28.20 4.76
C ALA A 38 23.35 26.93 4.30
N GLN A 39 24.10 25.98 3.77
CA GLN A 39 23.55 24.63 3.47
C GLN A 39 23.02 24.09 4.77
N PRO A 40 21.80 23.53 4.80
CA PRO A 40 21.33 22.81 5.97
C PRO A 40 22.42 21.79 6.33
N GLU A 41 22.89 21.82 7.57
CA GLU A 41 23.84 20.81 8.08
C GLU A 41 23.25 19.44 7.77
N GLU A 42 23.93 18.69 6.91
CA GLU A 42 23.59 17.32 6.59
C GLU A 42 23.76 16.51 7.87
N GLN A 43 22.65 16.27 8.58
CA GLN A 43 22.67 15.52 9.83
C GLN A 43 23.24 14.14 9.55
N ASN A 44 24.39 13.86 10.17
CA ASN A 44 25.03 12.55 10.06
C ASN A 44 24.01 11.47 10.47
N PRO A 45 23.70 10.49 9.59
CA PRO A 45 22.74 9.41 9.91
C PRO A 45 23.09 8.63 11.18
N ALA A 46 24.37 8.65 11.60
CA ALA A 46 24.83 7.99 12.82
C ALA A 46 24.41 8.72 14.11
N ASP A 47 24.06 10.02 14.03
CA ASP A 47 23.65 10.83 15.17
C ASP A 47 22.11 10.90 15.31
N ALA A 48 21.38 10.30 14.36
CA ALA A 48 19.93 10.22 14.42
C ALA A 48 19.52 9.29 15.57
N THR A 49 18.93 9.83 16.64
CA THR A 49 18.30 9.04 17.68
C THR A 49 17.25 8.13 17.02
N PRO A 50 17.30 6.80 17.20
CA PRO A 50 16.32 5.91 16.60
C PRO A 50 14.90 6.35 16.98
N GLN A 51 14.12 6.81 16.00
CA GLN A 51 12.73 7.15 16.23
C GLN A 51 11.96 5.86 16.50
N PRO A 52 11.11 5.83 17.55
CA PRO A 52 10.30 4.66 17.81
C PRO A 52 9.43 4.35 16.59
N PHE A 53 9.38 3.06 16.20
CA PHE A 53 8.52 2.59 15.14
C PHE A 53 7.05 2.86 15.49
N ASN A 54 6.44 3.82 14.84
CA ASN A 54 5.05 4.22 15.08
C ASN A 54 4.24 4.18 13.76
N PRO A 55 3.89 2.97 13.28
CA PRO A 55 3.18 2.82 12.01
C PRO A 55 1.73 3.28 12.12
N GLN A 56 1.22 3.87 11.05
CA GLN A 56 -0.20 4.14 10.89
C GLN A 56 -1.00 2.82 10.78
N LEU A 57 -2.23 2.78 11.28
CA LEU A 57 -3.11 1.60 11.19
C LEU A 57 -3.23 1.09 9.74
N ALA A 58 -3.42 1.99 8.78
CA ALA A 58 -3.52 1.62 7.37
C ALA A 58 -2.27 0.91 6.85
N ALA A 59 -1.06 1.35 7.26
CA ALA A 59 0.19 0.68 6.88
C ALA A 59 0.26 -0.75 7.44
N LEU A 60 -0.15 -0.96 8.69
CA LEU A 60 -0.22 -2.30 9.30
C LEU A 60 -1.22 -3.21 8.57
N MET A 61 -2.39 -2.68 8.21
CA MET A 61 -3.39 -3.43 7.43
C MET A 61 -2.83 -3.87 6.09
N ILE A 62 -2.11 -3.00 5.37
CA ILE A 62 -1.51 -3.31 4.06
C ILE A 62 -0.33 -4.28 4.20
N MET A 63 0.54 -4.08 5.18
CA MET A 63 1.76 -4.87 5.32
C MET A 63 1.53 -6.24 5.98
N LEU A 64 0.67 -6.32 7.00
CA LEU A 64 0.53 -7.51 7.82
C LEU A 64 -0.74 -8.30 7.52
N ILE A 65 -1.85 -7.63 7.23
CA ILE A 65 -3.17 -8.26 7.19
C ILE A 65 -3.59 -8.64 5.77
N GLN A 66 -3.60 -7.68 4.86
CA GLN A 66 -4.10 -7.89 3.50
C GLN A 66 -3.39 -9.02 2.75
N PRO A 67 -2.05 -9.15 2.76
CA PRO A 67 -1.37 -10.26 2.10
C PRO A 67 -1.72 -11.61 2.74
N ARG A 68 -1.83 -11.69 4.07
CA ARG A 68 -2.15 -12.94 4.77
C ARG A 68 -3.58 -13.38 4.54
N HIS A 69 -4.54 -12.44 4.57
CA HIS A 69 -5.92 -12.73 4.20
C HIS A 69 -6.01 -13.32 2.79
N ALA A 70 -5.32 -12.75 1.81
CA ALA A 70 -5.30 -13.26 0.45
C ALA A 70 -4.65 -14.66 0.36
N LYS A 71 -3.52 -14.89 1.04
CA LYS A 71 -2.81 -16.18 1.03
C LYS A 71 -3.61 -17.30 1.70
N VAL A 72 -4.33 -17.01 2.77
CA VAL A 72 -5.27 -17.98 3.39
C VAL A 72 -6.32 -18.44 2.36
N ALA A 73 -6.93 -17.49 1.65
CA ALA A 73 -7.93 -17.81 0.63
C ALA A 73 -7.38 -18.65 -0.51
N LEU A 74 -6.20 -18.30 -1.03
CA LEU A 74 -5.55 -19.01 -2.14
C LEU A 74 -5.17 -20.44 -1.72
N ALA A 75 -4.59 -20.61 -0.54
CA ALA A 75 -4.23 -21.92 -0.01
C ALA A 75 -5.47 -22.81 0.24
N GLY A 76 -6.55 -22.23 0.78
CA GLY A 76 -7.80 -22.99 0.97
C GLY A 76 -8.50 -23.35 -0.34
N LYS A 77 -8.42 -22.46 -1.36
CA LYS A 77 -8.95 -22.71 -2.70
C LYS A 77 -8.28 -23.91 -3.39
N THR A 78 -6.98 -24.10 -3.17
CA THR A 78 -6.21 -25.23 -3.70
C THR A 78 -6.14 -26.41 -2.75
N GLU A 79 -6.89 -26.38 -1.65
CA GLU A 79 -6.92 -27.44 -0.62
C GLU A 79 -5.55 -27.71 0.02
N ASN A 80 -4.64 -26.74 -0.04
CA ASN A 80 -3.36 -26.81 0.64
C ASN A 80 -3.52 -26.45 2.13
N TRP A 81 -4.12 -27.38 2.89
CA TRP A 81 -4.50 -27.17 4.30
C TRP A 81 -3.31 -26.86 5.21
N PRO A 82 -2.11 -27.48 5.04
CA PRO A 82 -0.93 -27.08 5.80
C PRO A 82 -0.55 -25.61 5.58
N LEU A 83 -0.59 -25.15 4.32
CA LEU A 83 -0.29 -23.75 3.98
C LEU A 83 -1.41 -22.82 4.47
N ALA A 84 -2.68 -23.21 4.31
CA ALA A 84 -3.81 -22.44 4.82
C ALA A 84 -3.71 -22.21 6.34
N GLY A 85 -3.37 -23.26 7.09
CA GLY A 85 -3.16 -23.19 8.54
C GLY A 85 -1.97 -22.29 8.93
N TYR A 86 -0.87 -22.38 8.18
CA TYR A 86 0.29 -21.52 8.39
C TYR A 86 -0.06 -20.05 8.16
N GLU A 87 -0.65 -19.72 7.00
CA GLU A 87 -0.99 -18.34 6.65
C GLU A 87 -2.08 -17.76 7.56
N PHE A 88 -3.03 -18.61 8.01
CA PHE A 88 -4.03 -18.21 8.99
C PHE A 88 -3.41 -17.86 10.34
N LYS A 89 -2.45 -18.64 10.81
CA LYS A 89 -1.68 -18.31 12.03
C LYS A 89 -0.93 -16.99 11.89
N GLN A 90 -0.33 -16.72 10.72
CA GLN A 90 0.33 -15.44 10.45
C GLN A 90 -0.67 -14.28 10.43
N LEU A 91 -1.88 -14.49 9.89
CA LEU A 91 -2.96 -13.50 9.94
C LEU A 91 -3.37 -13.17 11.38
N GLN A 92 -3.56 -14.18 12.23
CA GLN A 92 -3.87 -14.00 13.65
C GLN A 92 -2.76 -13.23 14.39
N GLN A 93 -1.49 -13.59 14.14
CA GLN A 93 -0.34 -12.89 14.72
C GLN A 93 -0.27 -11.43 14.27
N GLY A 94 -0.55 -11.14 13.00
CA GLY A 94 -0.65 -9.78 12.49
C GLY A 94 -1.68 -8.97 13.27
N PHE A 95 -2.88 -9.50 13.45
CA PHE A 95 -3.93 -8.84 14.24
C PHE A 95 -3.55 -8.65 15.71
N ALA A 96 -2.79 -9.56 16.31
CA ALA A 96 -2.32 -9.43 17.70
C ALA A 96 -1.29 -8.30 17.91
N VAL A 97 -0.56 -7.91 16.87
CA VAL A 97 0.40 -6.79 16.90
C VAL A 97 -0.31 -5.43 16.86
N ILE A 98 -1.39 -5.33 16.11
CA ILE A 98 -2.07 -4.05 15.80
C ILE A 98 -2.48 -3.27 17.05
N PRO A 99 -3.18 -3.83 18.05
CA PRO A 99 -3.61 -3.08 19.23
C PRO A 99 -2.45 -2.58 20.09
N ARG A 100 -1.28 -3.21 20.00
CA ARG A 100 -0.07 -2.79 20.70
C ARG A 100 0.57 -1.58 20.05
N ALA A 101 0.56 -1.55 18.70
CA ALA A 101 1.13 -0.45 17.93
C ALA A 101 0.15 0.73 17.81
N VAL A 102 -1.14 0.45 17.66
CA VAL A 102 -2.22 1.43 17.50
C VAL A 102 -3.37 1.08 18.45
N PRO A 103 -3.28 1.45 19.75
CA PRO A 103 -4.32 1.10 20.74
C PRO A 103 -5.68 1.71 20.43
N ARG A 104 -5.69 2.89 19.82
CA ARG A 104 -6.91 3.63 19.49
C ARG A 104 -6.86 4.17 18.06
N TYR A 105 -8.00 4.12 17.38
CA TYR A 105 -8.17 4.72 16.05
C TYR A 105 -9.48 5.49 15.99
N LYS A 106 -9.43 6.75 15.61
CA LYS A 106 -10.59 7.70 15.67
C LYS A 106 -11.33 7.65 17.02
N GLY A 107 -10.58 7.54 18.13
CA GLY A 107 -11.15 7.45 19.46
C GLY A 107 -11.65 6.06 19.89
N LEU A 108 -11.72 5.08 18.99
CA LEU A 108 -12.22 3.73 19.25
C LEU A 108 -11.09 2.78 19.70
N PRO A 109 -11.33 1.85 20.62
CA PRO A 109 -10.34 0.86 21.07
C PRO A 109 -10.16 -0.24 20.01
N VAL A 110 -9.01 -0.27 19.35
CA VAL A 110 -8.75 -1.13 18.19
C VAL A 110 -8.82 -2.62 18.54
N GLY A 111 -8.31 -3.01 19.72
CA GLY A 111 -8.34 -4.41 20.17
C GLY A 111 -9.76 -4.94 20.34
N GLU A 112 -10.63 -4.17 20.96
CA GLU A 112 -12.03 -4.53 21.16
C GLU A 112 -12.80 -4.64 19.85
N LEU A 113 -12.50 -3.73 18.89
CA LEU A 113 -13.10 -3.79 17.54
C LEU A 113 -12.67 -5.06 16.79
N ILE A 114 -11.39 -5.42 16.86
CA ILE A 114 -10.86 -6.64 16.23
C ILE A 114 -11.52 -7.87 16.87
N ASP A 115 -11.58 -7.94 18.18
CA ASP A 115 -12.18 -9.07 18.90
C ASP A 115 -13.67 -9.21 18.57
N ALA A 116 -14.41 -8.12 18.60
CA ALA A 116 -15.84 -8.12 18.25
C ALA A 116 -16.10 -8.60 16.82
N ALA A 117 -15.25 -8.20 15.87
CA ALA A 117 -15.41 -8.53 14.46
C ALA A 117 -14.92 -9.94 14.10
N LEU A 118 -13.82 -10.42 14.72
CA LEU A 118 -13.07 -11.57 14.21
C LEU A 118 -12.92 -12.75 15.16
N LYS A 119 -13.13 -12.60 16.46
CA LYS A 119 -12.90 -13.69 17.42
C LYS A 119 -13.67 -14.96 17.06
N GLN A 120 -14.97 -14.84 16.83
CA GLN A 120 -15.82 -15.99 16.48
C GLN A 120 -15.56 -16.46 15.02
N PRO A 121 -15.50 -15.60 13.99
CA PRO A 121 -15.12 -16.00 12.63
C PRO A 121 -13.77 -16.73 12.55
N PHE A 122 -12.77 -16.33 13.31
CA PHE A 122 -11.47 -17.00 13.36
C PHE A 122 -11.57 -18.40 13.96
N ALA A 123 -12.33 -18.58 15.01
CA ALA A 123 -12.51 -19.91 15.61
C ALA A 123 -13.17 -20.89 14.64
N VAL A 124 -14.18 -20.43 13.87
CA VAL A 124 -14.84 -21.26 12.85
C VAL A 124 -13.90 -21.56 11.68
N LEU A 125 -13.11 -20.59 11.24
CA LEU A 125 -12.15 -20.79 10.15
C LEU A 125 -11.03 -21.77 10.55
N ASP A 126 -10.50 -21.66 11.78
CA ASP A 126 -9.53 -22.62 12.32
C ASP A 126 -10.05 -24.06 12.29
N PHE A 127 -11.29 -24.24 12.74
CA PHE A 127 -11.94 -25.55 12.70
C PHE A 127 -12.06 -26.08 11.27
N ALA A 128 -12.51 -25.27 10.32
CA ALA A 128 -12.71 -25.67 8.92
C ALA A 128 -11.38 -26.04 8.25
N ILE A 129 -10.32 -25.28 8.50
CA ILE A 129 -8.94 -25.58 8.01
C ILE A 129 -8.47 -26.93 8.56
N LYS A 130 -8.63 -27.19 9.86
CA LYS A 130 -8.23 -28.44 10.49
C LYS A 130 -9.04 -29.65 10.00
N ALA A 131 -10.31 -29.44 9.67
CA ALA A 131 -11.16 -30.47 9.10
C ALA A 131 -10.83 -30.78 7.62
N GLY A 132 -10.15 -29.87 6.91
CA GLY A 132 -9.89 -30.00 5.48
C GLY A 132 -11.16 -29.98 4.63
N ASP A 133 -12.21 -29.29 5.09
CA ASP A 133 -13.51 -29.21 4.42
C ASP A 133 -13.61 -27.90 3.63
N THR A 134 -13.54 -28.01 2.31
CA THR A 134 -13.56 -26.88 1.37
C THR A 134 -14.84 -26.03 1.50
N ARG A 135 -16.01 -26.66 1.68
CA ARG A 135 -17.28 -25.94 1.80
C ARG A 135 -17.31 -25.13 3.10
N GLN A 136 -16.97 -25.78 4.22
CA GLN A 136 -16.92 -25.10 5.53
C GLN A 136 -15.87 -23.99 5.54
N PHE A 137 -14.70 -24.24 4.91
CA PHE A 137 -13.66 -23.23 4.75
C PHE A 137 -14.19 -21.99 4.00
N ASN A 138 -14.82 -22.16 2.85
CA ASN A 138 -15.33 -21.05 2.06
C ASN A 138 -16.38 -20.22 2.83
N GLU A 139 -17.30 -20.89 3.54
CA GLU A 139 -18.28 -20.23 4.40
C GLU A 139 -17.62 -19.45 5.55
N ALA A 140 -16.66 -20.08 6.25
CA ALA A 140 -15.95 -19.48 7.37
C ALA A 140 -15.06 -18.32 6.94
N PHE A 141 -14.33 -18.46 5.82
CA PHE A 141 -13.51 -17.40 5.25
C PHE A 141 -14.36 -16.19 4.81
N GLY A 142 -15.52 -16.45 4.23
CA GLY A 142 -16.50 -15.41 3.92
C GLY A 142 -16.92 -14.60 5.15
N ARG A 143 -17.11 -15.25 6.30
CA ARG A 143 -17.41 -14.56 7.57
C ARG A 143 -16.24 -13.73 8.08
N VAL A 144 -15.01 -14.21 7.95
CA VAL A 144 -13.82 -13.42 8.27
C VAL A 144 -13.77 -12.16 7.41
N THR A 145 -13.98 -12.29 6.10
CA THR A 145 -14.03 -11.16 5.16
C THR A 145 -15.13 -10.16 5.52
N GLN A 146 -16.32 -10.65 5.92
CA GLN A 146 -17.41 -9.80 6.42
C GLN A 146 -17.03 -9.06 7.71
N GLY A 147 -16.32 -9.73 8.64
CA GLY A 147 -15.79 -9.11 9.85
C GLY A 147 -14.83 -7.96 9.55
N CYS A 148 -13.94 -8.13 8.55
CA CYS A 148 -13.06 -7.05 8.09
C CYS A 148 -13.88 -5.83 7.63
N ASN A 149 -14.90 -6.05 6.81
CA ASN A 149 -15.75 -4.98 6.28
C ASN A 149 -16.61 -4.31 7.38
N ALA A 150 -17.10 -5.08 8.36
CA ALA A 150 -17.84 -4.53 9.50
C ALA A 150 -16.96 -3.58 10.32
N CYS A 151 -15.69 -3.96 10.59
CA CYS A 151 -14.74 -3.09 11.27
C CYS A 151 -14.45 -1.81 10.47
N HIS A 152 -14.26 -1.92 9.14
CA HIS A 152 -14.06 -0.76 8.27
C HIS A 152 -15.26 0.20 8.31
N THR A 153 -16.48 -0.32 8.29
CA THR A 153 -17.70 0.49 8.43
C THR A 153 -17.76 1.18 9.79
N THR A 154 -17.50 0.44 10.88
CA THR A 154 -17.52 0.97 12.25
C THR A 154 -16.48 2.07 12.45
N THR A 155 -15.36 1.99 11.76
CA THR A 155 -14.27 2.98 11.83
C THR A 155 -14.38 4.10 10.80
N ASP A 156 -15.56 4.25 10.19
CA ASP A 156 -15.85 5.30 9.19
C ASP A 156 -14.91 5.24 7.96
N ASN A 157 -14.70 4.00 7.46
CA ASN A 157 -13.97 3.71 6.24
C ASN A 157 -14.75 2.71 5.34
N PRO A 158 -16.07 2.90 5.09
CA PRO A 158 -16.91 1.94 4.38
C PRO A 158 -16.50 1.76 2.90
N PHE A 159 -15.69 2.68 2.37
CA PHE A 159 -15.15 2.61 1.00
C PHE A 159 -14.00 1.61 0.85
N ILE A 160 -13.42 1.11 1.96
CA ILE A 160 -12.43 0.04 1.95
C ILE A 160 -13.17 -1.29 2.03
N VAL A 161 -13.43 -1.89 0.87
CA VAL A 161 -14.18 -3.15 0.78
C VAL A 161 -13.23 -4.31 0.50
N ILE A 162 -13.10 -5.20 1.48
CA ILE A 162 -12.36 -6.46 1.36
C ILE A 162 -13.25 -7.51 0.71
N LYS A 163 -12.67 -8.30 -0.19
CA LYS A 163 -13.34 -9.41 -0.86
C LYS A 163 -12.44 -10.65 -0.91
N THR A 164 -13.04 -11.80 -1.12
CA THR A 164 -12.28 -13.03 -1.38
C THR A 164 -11.50 -12.89 -2.69
N PRO A 165 -10.18 -13.16 -2.69
CA PRO A 165 -9.36 -13.10 -3.91
C PRO A 165 -9.83 -14.11 -4.95
N THR A 166 -9.85 -13.71 -6.22
CA THR A 166 -10.23 -14.57 -7.34
C THR A 166 -9.04 -15.02 -8.19
N ALA A 167 -7.91 -14.32 -8.08
CA ALA A 167 -6.68 -14.60 -8.82
C ALA A 167 -5.48 -14.68 -7.86
N ASP A 168 -4.45 -15.45 -8.25
CA ASP A 168 -3.18 -15.45 -7.55
C ASP A 168 -2.44 -14.14 -7.81
N MET A 169 -2.04 -13.49 -6.73
CA MET A 169 -1.33 -12.20 -6.71
C MET A 169 0.13 -12.35 -6.21
N PHE A 170 0.58 -13.58 -5.97
CA PHE A 170 1.88 -13.90 -5.39
C PHE A 170 2.68 -14.82 -6.31
N PRO A 171 3.23 -14.31 -7.43
CA PRO A 171 3.89 -15.13 -8.44
C PRO A 171 5.16 -15.84 -7.94
N ASN A 172 5.62 -15.49 -6.76
CA ASN A 172 6.79 -16.08 -6.09
C ASN A 172 6.41 -17.11 -5.01
N GLN A 173 5.14 -17.54 -4.92
CA GLN A 173 4.70 -18.56 -3.98
C GLN A 173 3.79 -19.58 -4.66
N GLU A 174 4.07 -20.87 -4.48
CA GLU A 174 3.23 -21.96 -4.94
C GLU A 174 2.13 -22.27 -3.92
N PHE A 175 0.88 -22.33 -4.38
CA PHE A 175 -0.27 -22.64 -3.54
C PHE A 175 -0.78 -24.07 -3.74
N GLU A 176 -0.48 -24.70 -4.89
CA GLU A 176 -0.90 -26.08 -5.14
C GLU A 176 -0.16 -27.06 -4.22
N PRO A 177 -0.87 -28.01 -3.57
CA PRO A 177 -0.22 -28.98 -2.70
C PRO A 177 0.72 -29.92 -3.49
N GLY A 178 1.91 -30.20 -2.92
CA GLY A 178 2.86 -31.18 -3.49
C GLY A 178 3.66 -30.72 -4.71
N LYS A 179 3.45 -29.54 -5.25
CA LYS A 179 4.34 -28.96 -6.27
C LYS A 179 5.57 -28.33 -5.60
N ARG A 180 6.76 -28.81 -5.97
CA ARG A 180 8.07 -28.31 -5.52
C ARG A 180 9.00 -28.17 -6.72
#